data_71d52d5b7b61912e660de3f75d860242
#
_entry.id   71d52d5b7b61912e660de3f75d860242
#
_cell.length_a   1.000
_cell.length_b   1.000
_cell.length_c   1.000
_cell.angle_alpha   90.00
_cell.angle_beta   90.00
_cell.angle_gamma   90.00
#
_symmetry.space_group_name_H-M   'P 1'
#
loop_
_entity.id
_entity.type
_entity.pdbx_description
1 polymer ?
#
loop_
_entity_poly.entity_id
_entity_poly.type
_entity_poly.pdbx_seq_one_letter_code
_entity_poly.pdbx_strand_id
1 'polypeptide(L)'
;MTPVLEAGVLPAMQELHVSNDILDNRVALEAAWERDGYWFFRGVLDTEAVERLRSKFLDEIAQLGVIAPGDPIARYSGKSLSEFPFRMEPLAARKIWKPFVAEPAIHRFFTRLLADEPFWIPTVEYRATPPAQDRSRPRFDYVHQDGFYNAGIPFLICWIPLAEIDADVGGLVLAEGLHKGPYLHDLSQPPLFPIPDGAVPANAWRRTTYRPGDVVIMHLNTPHTGVANYSDRFRLSMDIRVMATSGNTPIVGNITSITQREVAVQGEDGRSGTFTLDESTYSRGLDGGKVPLDEIPMRFHPGDEVILASREGRVTVLRPPH
;
A
#
# COMPACT_ATOMS: atom_id res chain seq x y z
N MET A 1 -26.22 -10.56 -15.99
CA MET A 1 -26.20 -11.12 -14.63
C MET A 1 -24.75 -11.32 -14.26
N THR A 2 -24.23 -10.54 -13.33
CA THR A 2 -22.86 -10.70 -12.80
C THR A 2 -22.86 -11.99 -11.99
N PRO A 3 -21.92 -12.93 -12.20
CA PRO A 3 -21.87 -14.13 -11.39
C PRO A 3 -21.63 -13.73 -9.94
N VAL A 4 -22.52 -14.15 -9.05
CA VAL A 4 -22.29 -14.11 -7.61
C VAL A 4 -21.05 -14.97 -7.37
N LEU A 5 -20.02 -14.42 -6.73
CA LEU A 5 -18.81 -15.15 -6.39
C LEU A 5 -19.20 -16.26 -5.41
N GLU A 6 -19.18 -17.51 -5.86
CA GLU A 6 -19.41 -18.67 -4.98
C GLU A 6 -18.33 -18.71 -3.89
N ALA A 7 -18.75 -19.03 -2.66
CA ALA A 7 -17.83 -19.18 -1.54
C ALA A 7 -16.70 -20.18 -1.89
N GLY A 8 -15.47 -19.80 -1.66
CA GLY A 8 -14.29 -20.65 -1.90
C GLY A 8 -13.80 -20.75 -3.34
N VAL A 9 -14.52 -20.24 -4.33
CA VAL A 9 -14.09 -20.26 -5.75
C VAL A 9 -13.58 -18.88 -6.16
N LEU A 10 -12.37 -18.84 -6.73
CA LEU A 10 -11.87 -17.63 -7.39
C LEU A 10 -12.52 -17.52 -8.77
N PRO A 11 -12.98 -16.32 -9.18
CA PRO A 11 -13.41 -16.12 -10.56
C PRO A 11 -12.22 -16.38 -11.50
N ALA A 12 -12.51 -16.80 -12.72
CA ALA A 12 -11.50 -16.90 -13.77
C ALA A 12 -10.92 -15.49 -13.99
N MET A 13 -9.62 -15.35 -13.79
CA MET A 13 -8.90 -14.10 -13.96
C MET A 13 -7.86 -14.25 -15.07
N GLN A 14 -7.59 -13.14 -15.74
CA GLN A 14 -6.49 -13.09 -16.67
C GLN A 14 -5.18 -12.77 -15.94
N GLU A 15 -4.06 -13.10 -16.58
CA GLU A 15 -2.73 -12.77 -16.07
C GLU A 15 -2.48 -11.26 -16.16
N LEU A 16 -1.62 -10.76 -15.26
CA LEU A 16 -1.09 -9.41 -15.35
C LEU A 16 -0.19 -9.25 -16.57
N HIS A 17 -0.27 -8.10 -17.23
CA HIS A 17 0.67 -7.75 -18.29
C HIS A 17 2.05 -7.46 -17.72
N VAL A 18 3.07 -8.21 -18.14
CA VAL A 18 4.46 -8.00 -17.74
C VAL A 18 5.03 -6.78 -18.46
N SER A 19 5.61 -5.85 -17.70
CA SER A 19 6.13 -4.57 -18.19
C SER A 19 7.65 -4.50 -18.34
N ASN A 20 8.35 -5.64 -18.19
CA ASN A 20 9.82 -5.67 -18.21
C ASN A 20 10.42 -5.08 -19.49
N ASP A 21 9.87 -5.47 -20.67
CA ASP A 21 10.40 -5.09 -21.96
C ASP A 21 10.18 -3.61 -22.30
N ILE A 22 9.31 -2.92 -21.57
CA ILE A 22 9.01 -1.50 -21.78
C ILE A 22 9.63 -0.58 -20.74
N LEU A 23 10.38 -1.10 -19.76
CA LEU A 23 10.93 -0.32 -18.64
C LEU A 23 11.75 0.91 -19.10
N ASP A 24 12.48 0.79 -20.21
CA ASP A 24 13.29 1.88 -20.77
C ASP A 24 12.56 2.70 -21.85
N ASN A 25 11.34 2.36 -22.14
CA ASN A 25 10.53 3.05 -23.14
C ASN A 25 9.42 3.86 -22.46
N ARG A 26 9.72 5.14 -22.18
CA ARG A 26 8.81 6.04 -21.46
C ARG A 26 7.43 6.11 -22.08
N VAL A 27 7.37 6.22 -23.41
CA VAL A 27 6.09 6.30 -24.14
C VAL A 27 5.29 5.01 -23.98
N ALA A 28 5.94 3.86 -24.04
CA ALA A 28 5.28 2.57 -23.86
C ALA A 28 4.84 2.37 -22.40
N LEU A 29 5.64 2.81 -21.39
CA LEU A 29 5.24 2.78 -19.99
C LEU A 29 4.01 3.65 -19.73
N GLU A 30 3.99 4.88 -20.26
CA GLU A 30 2.85 5.78 -20.12
C GLU A 30 1.60 5.21 -20.83
N ALA A 31 1.75 4.65 -22.02
CA ALA A 31 0.65 4.00 -22.73
C ALA A 31 0.09 2.79 -21.96
N ALA A 32 0.95 1.97 -21.37
CA ALA A 32 0.54 0.85 -20.51
C ALA A 32 -0.18 1.35 -19.24
N TRP A 33 0.36 2.40 -18.60
CA TRP A 33 -0.26 3.02 -17.42
C TRP A 33 -1.67 3.54 -17.73
N GLU A 34 -1.78 4.28 -18.84
CA GLU A 34 -3.05 4.82 -19.29
C GLU A 34 -4.07 3.74 -19.67
N ARG A 35 -3.63 2.60 -20.19
CA ARG A 35 -4.49 1.49 -20.57
C ARG A 35 -4.91 0.66 -19.35
N ASP A 36 -3.94 0.26 -18.52
CA ASP A 36 -4.11 -0.80 -17.52
C ASP A 36 -4.31 -0.25 -16.10
N GLY A 37 -3.72 0.92 -15.76
CA GLY A 37 -3.72 1.49 -14.41
C GLY A 37 -2.69 0.83 -13.48
N TYR A 38 -1.75 0.06 -14.03
CA TYR A 38 -0.65 -0.58 -13.31
C TYR A 38 0.52 -0.89 -14.23
N TRP A 39 1.68 -1.15 -13.63
CA TRP A 39 2.80 -1.88 -14.21
C TRP A 39 3.10 -3.09 -13.34
N PHE A 40 3.39 -4.22 -13.97
CA PHE A 40 3.88 -5.40 -13.29
C PHE A 40 5.26 -5.76 -13.81
N PHE A 41 6.25 -5.75 -12.94
CA PHE A 41 7.61 -6.14 -13.27
C PHE A 41 7.97 -7.44 -12.57
N ARG A 42 8.48 -8.39 -13.34
CA ARG A 42 8.85 -9.71 -12.87
C ARG A 42 10.36 -9.80 -12.63
N GLY A 43 10.76 -10.19 -11.40
CA GLY A 43 12.15 -10.47 -11.07
C GLY A 43 13.09 -9.27 -11.21
N VAL A 44 12.63 -8.04 -11.01
CA VAL A 44 13.44 -6.82 -11.18
C VAL A 44 14.04 -6.31 -9.88
N LEU A 45 13.45 -6.66 -8.74
CA LEU A 45 13.99 -6.30 -7.44
C LEU A 45 15.05 -7.32 -7.01
N ASP A 46 16.10 -6.83 -6.36
CA ASP A 46 17.16 -7.65 -5.81
C ASP A 46 16.60 -8.66 -4.79
N THR A 47 16.75 -9.95 -5.08
CA THR A 47 16.15 -11.01 -4.26
C THR A 47 16.81 -11.15 -2.90
N GLU A 48 18.09 -10.77 -2.75
CA GLU A 48 18.77 -10.78 -1.44
C GLU A 48 18.24 -9.64 -0.56
N ALA A 49 17.97 -8.46 -1.14
CA ALA A 49 17.34 -7.37 -0.41
C ALA A 49 15.92 -7.75 0.04
N VAL A 50 15.15 -8.39 -0.84
CA VAL A 50 13.81 -8.93 -0.51
C VAL A 50 13.88 -9.96 0.61
N GLU A 51 14.87 -10.86 0.59
CA GLU A 51 15.03 -11.90 1.64
C GLU A 51 15.47 -11.27 2.98
N ARG A 52 16.33 -10.25 2.97
CA ARG A 52 16.66 -9.49 4.19
C ARG A 52 15.43 -8.80 4.79
N LEU A 53 14.55 -8.27 3.96
CA LEU A 53 13.28 -7.70 4.40
C LEU A 53 12.34 -8.79 4.94
N ARG A 54 12.21 -9.90 4.21
CA ARG A 54 11.38 -11.05 4.59
C ARG A 54 11.79 -11.65 5.93
N SER A 55 13.08 -11.78 6.21
CA SER A 55 13.56 -12.31 7.48
C SER A 55 13.06 -11.52 8.68
N LYS A 56 12.89 -10.18 8.56
CA LYS A 56 12.31 -9.35 9.62
C LYS A 56 10.84 -9.69 9.90
N PHE A 57 10.08 -10.04 8.86
CA PHE A 57 8.70 -10.52 9.05
C PHE A 57 8.68 -11.87 9.74
N LEU A 58 9.53 -12.80 9.29
CA LEU A 58 9.61 -14.15 9.90
C LEU A 58 9.99 -14.08 11.38
N ASP A 59 10.98 -13.26 11.72
CA ASP A 59 11.38 -13.05 13.11
C ASP A 59 10.21 -12.54 13.97
N GLU A 60 9.44 -11.58 13.44
CA GLU A 60 8.32 -10.96 14.16
C GLU A 60 7.17 -11.95 14.38
N ILE A 61 6.72 -12.63 13.32
CA ILE A 61 5.62 -13.59 13.45
C ILE A 61 6.02 -14.86 14.24
N ALA A 62 7.31 -15.22 14.23
CA ALA A 62 7.83 -16.27 15.09
C ALA A 62 7.77 -15.89 16.57
N GLN A 63 8.05 -14.63 16.93
CA GLN A 63 7.91 -14.13 18.30
C GLN A 63 6.45 -14.21 18.78
N LEU A 64 5.49 -14.03 17.90
CA LEU A 64 4.07 -14.23 18.19
C LEU A 64 3.72 -15.73 18.37
N GLY A 65 4.64 -16.63 18.02
CA GLY A 65 4.47 -18.08 18.14
C GLY A 65 3.52 -18.70 17.12
N VAL A 66 3.16 -17.98 16.08
CA VAL A 66 2.25 -18.43 15.03
C VAL A 66 2.95 -19.18 13.91
N ILE A 67 4.29 -19.15 13.89
CA ILE A 67 5.16 -20.02 13.08
C ILE A 67 6.30 -20.54 13.96
N ALA A 68 6.98 -21.60 13.51
CA ALA A 68 8.22 -22.06 14.17
C ALA A 68 9.36 -21.06 13.89
N PRO A 69 10.25 -20.80 14.88
CA PRO A 69 11.45 -20.00 14.65
C PRO A 69 12.31 -20.61 13.52
N GLY A 70 12.73 -19.76 12.58
CA GLY A 70 13.56 -20.19 11.45
C GLY A 70 12.83 -20.99 10.36
N ASP A 71 11.50 -21.09 10.40
CA ASP A 71 10.75 -21.71 9.31
C ASP A 71 10.78 -20.81 8.06
N PRO A 72 11.45 -21.25 6.97
CA PRO A 72 11.63 -20.44 5.79
C PRO A 72 10.35 -20.26 4.96
N ILE A 73 9.33 -21.08 5.18
CA ILE A 73 8.07 -21.02 4.43
C ILE A 73 6.93 -20.39 5.21
N ALA A 74 7.19 -19.95 6.46
CA ALA A 74 6.19 -19.34 7.34
C ALA A 74 4.96 -20.22 7.57
N ARG A 75 5.14 -21.54 7.77
CA ARG A 75 4.04 -22.48 8.01
C ARG A 75 3.32 -22.12 9.31
N TYR A 76 2.01 -22.02 9.21
CA TYR A 76 1.15 -21.71 10.36
C TYR A 76 1.19 -22.85 11.40
N SER A 77 1.47 -22.49 12.65
CA SER A 77 1.62 -23.46 13.75
C SER A 77 0.31 -24.03 14.31
N GLY A 78 -0.84 -23.45 13.90
CA GLY A 78 -2.14 -23.78 14.48
C GLY A 78 -2.47 -23.01 15.77
N LYS A 79 -1.59 -22.12 16.26
CA LYS A 79 -1.88 -21.26 17.42
C LYS A 79 -3.06 -20.34 17.14
N SER A 80 -3.91 -20.07 18.14
CA SER A 80 -5.02 -19.13 18.00
C SER A 80 -4.57 -17.79 17.41
N LEU A 81 -5.34 -17.27 16.48
CA LEU A 81 -5.14 -15.96 15.85
C LEU A 81 -5.99 -14.84 16.47
N SER A 82 -6.65 -15.11 17.60
CA SER A 82 -7.51 -14.11 18.27
C SER A 82 -6.78 -12.83 18.68
N GLU A 83 -5.47 -12.95 18.97
CA GLU A 83 -4.60 -11.82 19.34
C GLU A 83 -3.61 -11.47 18.21
N PHE A 84 -3.78 -12.05 17.02
CA PHE A 84 -2.90 -11.73 15.91
C PHE A 84 -3.16 -10.29 15.45
N PRO A 85 -2.13 -9.44 15.38
CA PRO A 85 -2.33 -8.02 15.11
C PRO A 85 -2.81 -7.79 13.67
N PHE A 86 -3.75 -6.87 13.50
CA PHE A 86 -4.18 -6.44 12.17
C PHE A 86 -3.04 -5.74 11.41
N ARG A 87 -2.17 -5.02 12.13
CA ARG A 87 -0.97 -4.38 11.61
C ARG A 87 0.26 -4.88 12.35
N MET A 88 1.37 -5.01 11.64
CA MET A 88 2.66 -5.41 12.21
C MET A 88 3.38 -4.19 12.80
N GLU A 89 2.82 -3.63 13.88
CA GLU A 89 3.32 -2.42 14.56
C GLU A 89 4.84 -2.44 14.87
N PRO A 90 5.43 -3.57 15.33
CA PRO A 90 6.87 -3.60 15.59
C PRO A 90 7.73 -3.43 14.33
N LEU A 91 7.24 -3.87 13.16
CA LEU A 91 7.92 -3.64 11.88
C LEU A 91 7.82 -2.18 11.45
N ALA A 92 6.64 -1.57 11.66
CA ALA A 92 6.40 -0.15 11.38
C ALA A 92 7.27 0.74 12.26
N ALA A 93 7.29 0.50 13.58
CA ALA A 93 8.08 1.27 14.54
C ALA A 93 9.59 1.24 14.22
N ARG A 94 10.11 0.11 13.74
CA ARG A 94 11.51 -0.03 13.32
C ARG A 94 11.79 0.56 11.93
N LYS A 95 10.78 1.06 11.22
CA LYS A 95 10.86 1.62 9.85
C LYS A 95 11.71 0.74 8.92
N ILE A 96 11.48 -0.59 8.95
CA ILE A 96 12.31 -1.58 8.23
C ILE A 96 12.30 -1.39 6.71
N TRP A 97 11.37 -0.62 6.18
CA TRP A 97 11.33 -0.24 4.78
C TRP A 97 12.49 0.70 4.37
N LYS A 98 12.96 1.59 5.28
CA LYS A 98 14.03 2.56 4.95
C LYS A 98 15.32 1.89 4.47
N PRO A 99 15.92 0.92 5.19
CA PRO A 99 17.09 0.21 4.67
C PRO A 99 16.80 -0.60 3.39
N PHE A 100 15.60 -1.12 3.21
CA PHE A 100 15.24 -1.84 1.99
C PHE A 100 15.26 -0.92 0.75
N VAL A 101 14.62 0.25 0.80
CA VAL A 101 14.58 1.17 -0.35
C VAL A 101 15.93 1.87 -0.58
N ALA A 102 16.79 1.93 0.44
CA ALA A 102 18.16 2.45 0.34
C ALA A 102 19.15 1.44 -0.27
N GLU A 103 18.77 0.17 -0.44
CA GLU A 103 19.62 -0.81 -1.14
C GLU A 103 19.90 -0.34 -2.57
N PRO A 104 21.18 -0.31 -3.00
CA PRO A 104 21.54 0.29 -4.29
C PRO A 104 20.81 -0.30 -5.50
N ALA A 105 20.51 -1.59 -5.46
CA ALA A 105 19.79 -2.26 -6.56
C ALA A 105 18.30 -1.83 -6.60
N ILE A 106 17.66 -1.71 -5.43
CA ILE A 106 16.28 -1.24 -5.30
C ILE A 106 16.19 0.21 -5.74
N HIS A 107 17.05 1.06 -5.21
CA HIS A 107 17.11 2.48 -5.54
C HIS A 107 17.29 2.70 -7.06
N ARG A 108 18.25 2.01 -7.70
CA ARG A 108 18.48 2.10 -9.16
C ARG A 108 17.26 1.69 -9.99
N PHE A 109 16.52 0.64 -9.59
CA PHE A 109 15.32 0.25 -10.29
C PHE A 109 14.28 1.38 -10.29
N PHE A 110 14.01 1.98 -9.13
CA PHE A 110 13.02 3.04 -9.02
C PHE A 110 13.47 4.35 -9.67
N THR A 111 14.76 4.71 -9.59
CA THR A 111 15.31 5.86 -10.33
C THR A 111 15.11 5.69 -11.84
N ARG A 112 15.39 4.49 -12.36
CA ARG A 112 15.18 4.17 -13.78
C ARG A 112 13.70 4.23 -14.16
N LEU A 113 12.81 3.65 -13.35
CA LEU A 113 11.37 3.63 -13.60
C LEU A 113 10.77 5.03 -13.60
N LEU A 114 11.15 5.85 -12.64
CA LEU A 114 10.62 7.22 -12.48
C LEU A 114 11.31 8.21 -13.43
N ALA A 115 12.46 7.85 -14.01
CA ALA A 115 13.39 8.77 -14.68
C ALA A 115 13.77 9.97 -13.79
N ASP A 116 13.79 9.76 -12.47
CA ASP A 116 14.01 10.75 -11.42
C ASP A 116 14.40 10.05 -10.11
N GLU A 117 14.88 10.80 -9.15
CA GLU A 117 15.12 10.29 -7.80
C GLU A 117 13.78 9.90 -7.13
N PRO A 118 13.71 8.71 -6.50
CA PRO A 118 12.51 8.26 -5.81
C PRO A 118 12.34 9.00 -4.47
N PHE A 119 11.22 9.67 -4.31
CA PHE A 119 10.76 10.19 -3.02
C PHE A 119 9.81 9.18 -2.38
N TRP A 120 10.21 8.63 -1.23
CA TRP A 120 9.45 7.62 -0.52
C TRP A 120 8.52 8.23 0.53
N ILE A 121 7.25 7.88 0.45
CA ILE A 121 6.25 8.33 1.42
C ILE A 121 6.13 7.27 2.51
N PRO A 122 6.28 7.61 3.80
CA PRO A 122 6.30 6.65 4.90
C PRO A 122 4.90 6.11 5.26
N THR A 123 4.06 5.90 4.26
CA THR A 123 2.81 5.16 4.39
C THR A 123 3.07 3.74 3.90
N VAL A 124 3.34 2.84 4.83
CA VAL A 124 3.79 1.48 4.53
C VAL A 124 2.88 0.46 5.20
N GLU A 125 2.40 -0.51 4.44
CA GLU A 125 1.63 -1.62 4.97
C GLU A 125 2.49 -2.89 4.99
N TYR A 126 2.69 -3.42 6.17
CA TYR A 126 3.39 -4.69 6.40
C TYR A 126 2.36 -5.81 6.58
N ARG A 127 2.20 -6.63 5.57
CA ARG A 127 1.14 -7.63 5.55
C ARG A 127 1.69 -9.04 5.82
N ALA A 128 1.37 -9.57 6.99
CA ALA A 128 1.52 -10.99 7.32
C ALA A 128 0.10 -11.57 7.44
N THR A 129 -0.41 -12.12 6.34
CA THR A 129 -1.80 -12.62 6.29
C THR A 129 -1.84 -14.10 6.63
N PRO A 130 -2.48 -14.49 7.72
CA PRO A 130 -2.58 -15.89 8.12
C PRO A 130 -3.49 -16.69 7.18
N PRO A 131 -3.46 -18.03 7.25
CA PRO A 131 -4.46 -18.88 6.64
C PRO A 131 -5.88 -18.53 7.11
N ALA A 132 -6.82 -18.49 6.18
CA ALA A 132 -8.23 -18.19 6.47
C ALA A 132 -8.83 -19.28 7.36
N GLN A 133 -9.40 -18.87 8.50
CA GLN A 133 -10.02 -19.78 9.47
C GLN A 133 -11.45 -20.17 9.03
N ASP A 134 -12.11 -19.28 8.28
CA ASP A 134 -13.44 -19.52 7.73
C ASP A 134 -13.38 -19.52 6.20
N ARG A 135 -13.50 -20.72 5.62
CA ARG A 135 -13.48 -20.96 4.18
C ARG A 135 -14.87 -20.86 3.53
N SER A 136 -15.92 -20.58 4.32
CA SER A 136 -17.28 -20.39 3.81
C SER A 136 -17.51 -18.98 3.25
N ARG A 137 -16.61 -18.03 3.55
CA ARG A 137 -16.67 -16.65 3.06
C ARG A 137 -16.16 -16.52 1.62
N PRO A 138 -16.59 -15.50 0.88
CA PRO A 138 -15.97 -15.14 -0.39
C PRO A 138 -14.48 -14.99 -0.24
N ARG A 139 -13.71 -15.39 -1.26
CA ARG A 139 -12.25 -15.29 -1.23
C ARG A 139 -11.74 -13.86 -1.36
N PHE A 140 -12.53 -12.93 -1.88
CA PHE A 140 -12.17 -11.53 -1.92
C PHE A 140 -12.36 -10.89 -0.55
N ASP A 141 -11.33 -10.17 -0.09
CA ASP A 141 -11.46 -9.18 0.97
C ASP A 141 -12.30 -7.99 0.45
N TYR A 142 -12.41 -6.90 1.22
CA TYR A 142 -13.12 -5.74 0.69
C TYR A 142 -12.37 -5.11 -0.48
N VAL A 143 -13.09 -4.85 -1.57
CA VAL A 143 -12.58 -4.18 -2.76
C VAL A 143 -12.53 -2.67 -2.51
N HIS A 144 -11.45 -2.00 -2.89
CA HIS A 144 -11.27 -0.56 -2.65
C HIS A 144 -10.34 0.11 -3.67
N GLN A 145 -10.31 1.43 -3.62
CA GLN A 145 -9.38 2.30 -4.33
C GLN A 145 -8.63 3.12 -3.28
N ASP A 146 -7.32 3.01 -3.20
CA ASP A 146 -6.49 3.71 -2.19
C ASP A 146 -6.64 5.22 -2.26
N GLY A 147 -6.87 5.77 -3.45
CA GLY A 147 -7.08 7.20 -3.65
C GLY A 147 -8.28 7.76 -2.90
N PHE A 148 -9.29 6.93 -2.62
CA PHE A 148 -10.44 7.34 -1.81
C PHE A 148 -10.03 7.72 -0.38
N TYR A 149 -9.04 7.02 0.18
CA TYR A 149 -8.56 7.23 1.57
C TYR A 149 -7.34 8.16 1.66
N ASN A 150 -6.68 8.43 0.54
CA ASN A 150 -5.41 9.15 0.49
C ASN A 150 -5.47 10.36 -0.43
N ALA A 151 -6.62 11.03 -0.49
CA ALA A 151 -6.82 12.19 -1.37
C ALA A 151 -5.71 13.24 -1.21
N GLY A 152 -5.24 13.76 -2.33
CA GLY A 152 -4.35 14.93 -2.37
C GLY A 152 -2.85 14.67 -2.47
N ILE A 153 -2.38 13.41 -2.37
CA ILE A 153 -0.97 13.08 -2.59
C ILE A 153 -0.86 12.14 -3.81
N PRO A 154 -0.28 12.58 -4.93
CA PRO A 154 -0.20 11.79 -6.16
C PRO A 154 0.99 10.81 -6.11
N PHE A 155 0.85 9.71 -5.40
CA PHE A 155 1.87 8.66 -5.32
C PHE A 155 1.51 7.42 -6.14
N LEU A 156 2.52 6.62 -6.43
CA LEU A 156 2.42 5.26 -6.94
C LEU A 156 2.43 4.28 -5.77
N ILE A 157 1.59 3.27 -5.81
CA ILE A 157 1.57 2.18 -4.83
C ILE A 157 2.44 1.05 -5.35
N CYS A 158 3.43 0.64 -4.56
CA CYS A 158 4.32 -0.47 -4.90
C CYS A 158 4.03 -1.64 -3.97
N TRP A 159 3.36 -2.68 -4.50
CA TRP A 159 3.11 -3.91 -3.78
C TRP A 159 4.21 -4.94 -4.10
N ILE A 160 4.87 -5.45 -3.07
CA ILE A 160 6.06 -6.29 -3.15
C ILE A 160 5.79 -7.62 -2.45
N PRO A 161 5.74 -8.77 -3.16
CA PRO A 161 5.66 -10.09 -2.56
C PRO A 161 7.00 -10.46 -1.91
N LEU A 162 6.96 -10.91 -0.66
CA LEU A 162 8.15 -11.34 0.08
C LEU A 162 8.34 -12.86 0.05
N ALA A 163 7.37 -13.61 -0.45
CA ALA A 163 7.39 -15.04 -0.65
C ALA A 163 6.65 -15.40 -1.93
N GLU A 164 6.70 -16.65 -2.35
CA GLU A 164 5.84 -17.10 -3.45
C GLU A 164 4.37 -17.07 -3.01
N ILE A 165 3.54 -16.42 -3.83
CA ILE A 165 2.11 -16.22 -3.59
C ILE A 165 1.35 -16.78 -4.80
N ASP A 166 0.97 -18.03 -4.70
CA ASP A 166 0.19 -18.79 -5.68
C ASP A 166 -1.33 -18.62 -5.48
N ALA A 167 -2.12 -19.45 -6.14
CA ALA A 167 -3.58 -19.40 -6.06
C ALA A 167 -4.10 -19.74 -4.65
N ASP A 168 -3.42 -20.61 -3.92
CA ASP A 168 -3.84 -21.03 -2.58
C ASP A 168 -3.46 -20.00 -1.52
N VAL A 169 -2.30 -19.36 -1.65
CA VAL A 169 -1.87 -18.24 -0.78
C VAL A 169 -2.69 -16.99 -1.02
N GLY A 170 -3.33 -16.87 -2.18
CA GLY A 170 -4.19 -15.75 -2.52
C GLY A 170 -3.43 -14.57 -3.12
N GLY A 171 -3.30 -13.47 -2.41
CA GLY A 171 -2.52 -12.31 -2.86
C GLY A 171 -3.34 -11.18 -3.45
N LEU A 172 -2.66 -10.28 -4.14
CA LEU A 172 -3.24 -9.12 -4.76
C LEU A 172 -4.01 -9.48 -6.02
N VAL A 173 -5.18 -8.89 -6.20
CA VAL A 173 -5.89 -8.82 -7.48
C VAL A 173 -6.24 -7.37 -7.78
N LEU A 174 -6.18 -6.97 -9.05
CA LEU A 174 -6.53 -5.62 -9.49
C LEU A 174 -7.51 -5.65 -10.66
N ALA A 175 -8.31 -4.59 -10.76
CA ALA A 175 -9.23 -4.37 -11.84
C ALA A 175 -8.58 -3.46 -12.89
N GLU A 176 -8.14 -4.06 -13.99
CA GLU A 176 -7.48 -3.38 -15.10
C GLU A 176 -8.38 -2.35 -15.77
N GLY A 177 -7.80 -1.19 -16.08
CA GLY A 177 -8.44 -0.14 -16.88
C GLY A 177 -9.49 0.71 -16.15
N LEU A 178 -9.77 0.46 -14.87
CA LEU A 178 -10.82 1.17 -14.12
C LEU A 178 -10.31 2.37 -13.30
N HIS A 179 -9.02 2.66 -13.32
CA HIS A 179 -8.40 3.75 -12.56
C HIS A 179 -8.81 5.17 -13.02
N LYS A 180 -9.32 5.32 -14.23
CA LYS A 180 -9.79 6.60 -14.80
C LYS A 180 -11.22 6.95 -14.42
N GLY A 181 -11.95 5.99 -13.88
CA GLY A 181 -13.33 6.17 -13.48
C GLY A 181 -13.48 6.92 -12.17
N PRO A 182 -14.72 7.20 -11.76
CA PRO A 182 -15.00 7.74 -10.44
C PRO A 182 -14.66 6.73 -9.34
N TYR A 183 -14.64 7.19 -8.10
CA TYR A 183 -14.64 6.26 -6.97
C TYR A 183 -15.93 5.44 -6.93
N LEU A 184 -15.78 4.13 -6.79
CA LEU A 184 -16.89 3.17 -6.82
C LEU A 184 -17.40 2.83 -5.41
N HIS A 185 -16.89 3.50 -4.39
CA HIS A 185 -17.14 3.21 -2.97
C HIS A 185 -18.60 3.44 -2.56
N ASP A 186 -19.15 2.53 -1.77
CA ASP A 186 -20.46 2.67 -1.15
C ASP A 186 -20.37 3.50 0.14
N LEU A 187 -20.80 4.75 0.05
CA LEU A 187 -20.76 5.69 1.18
C LEU A 187 -21.74 5.35 2.31
N SER A 188 -22.65 4.40 2.08
CA SER A 188 -23.60 3.95 3.11
C SER A 188 -23.00 2.92 4.08
N GLN A 189 -21.78 2.42 3.83
CA GLN A 189 -21.14 1.37 4.61
C GLN A 189 -19.85 1.84 5.34
N PRO A 190 -19.94 2.81 6.27
CA PRO A 190 -18.78 3.23 7.05
C PRO A 190 -18.32 2.11 8.02
N PRO A 191 -17.08 2.10 8.45
CA PRO A 191 -15.98 3.02 8.11
C PRO A 191 -15.18 2.59 6.87
N LEU A 192 -15.41 1.39 6.34
CA LEU A 192 -14.61 0.82 5.26
C LEU A 192 -15.02 1.31 3.88
N PHE A 193 -16.30 1.69 3.69
CA PHE A 193 -16.83 2.12 2.39
C PHE A 193 -16.40 1.19 1.25
N PRO A 194 -16.69 -0.12 1.29
CA PRO A 194 -16.23 -1.05 0.26
C PRO A 194 -16.82 -0.70 -1.11
N ILE A 195 -16.15 -1.14 -2.17
CA ILE A 195 -16.76 -1.14 -3.50
C ILE A 195 -17.77 -2.29 -3.54
N PRO A 196 -19.04 -2.03 -3.92
CA PRO A 196 -20.08 -3.05 -3.92
C PRO A 196 -19.77 -4.22 -4.86
N ASP A 197 -20.23 -5.40 -4.51
CA ASP A 197 -20.17 -6.57 -5.38
C ASP A 197 -20.82 -6.25 -6.74
N GLY A 198 -20.14 -6.64 -7.82
CA GLY A 198 -20.61 -6.40 -9.18
C GLY A 198 -20.36 -5.00 -9.75
N ALA A 199 -19.86 -4.05 -8.96
CA ALA A 199 -19.44 -2.73 -9.48
C ALA A 199 -18.17 -2.84 -10.37
N VAL A 200 -17.36 -3.87 -10.15
CA VAL A 200 -16.22 -4.19 -11.00
C VAL A 200 -16.59 -5.31 -11.95
N PRO A 201 -16.46 -5.12 -13.29
CA PRO A 201 -16.73 -6.17 -14.27
C PRO A 201 -15.85 -7.41 -14.04
N ALA A 202 -16.43 -8.60 -14.12
CA ALA A 202 -15.71 -9.86 -13.83
C ALA A 202 -14.46 -10.06 -14.73
N ASN A 203 -14.51 -9.60 -15.98
CA ASN A 203 -13.39 -9.70 -16.92
C ASN A 203 -12.28 -8.68 -16.71
N ALA A 204 -12.47 -7.70 -15.81
CA ALA A 204 -11.44 -6.71 -15.47
C ALA A 204 -10.40 -7.25 -14.49
N TRP A 205 -10.71 -8.31 -13.75
CA TRP A 205 -9.83 -8.83 -12.73
C TRP A 205 -8.58 -9.49 -13.31
N ARG A 206 -7.42 -9.08 -12.74
CA ARG A 206 -6.09 -9.58 -13.10
C ARG A 206 -5.36 -10.06 -11.87
N ARG A 207 -4.64 -11.16 -12.02
CA ARG A 207 -3.73 -11.68 -11.01
C ARG A 207 -2.67 -12.57 -11.68
N THR A 208 -1.64 -12.93 -10.92
CA THR A 208 -0.62 -13.91 -11.31
C THR A 208 -0.13 -14.69 -10.09
N THR A 209 0.72 -15.69 -10.28
CA THR A 209 1.59 -16.18 -9.22
C THR A 209 2.75 -15.21 -9.05
N TYR A 210 2.84 -14.60 -7.89
CA TYR A 210 3.91 -13.66 -7.54
C TYR A 210 5.09 -14.38 -6.92
N ARG A 211 6.30 -13.84 -7.12
CA ARG A 211 7.56 -14.38 -6.59
C ARG A 211 8.40 -13.28 -5.97
N PRO A 212 9.31 -13.59 -5.00
CA PRO A 212 10.31 -12.63 -4.55
C PRO A 212 11.08 -12.03 -5.72
N GLY A 213 11.24 -10.71 -5.71
CA GLY A 213 11.81 -9.97 -6.85
C GLY A 213 10.80 -9.35 -7.80
N ASP A 214 9.54 -9.79 -7.76
CA ASP A 214 8.45 -9.14 -8.48
C ASP A 214 8.02 -7.84 -7.80
N VAL A 215 7.39 -6.93 -8.55
CA VAL A 215 6.71 -5.76 -8.01
C VAL A 215 5.52 -5.38 -8.87
N VAL A 216 4.40 -5.11 -8.23
CA VAL A 216 3.24 -4.46 -8.87
C VAL A 216 3.25 -3.00 -8.48
N ILE A 217 3.23 -2.13 -9.48
CA ILE A 217 3.09 -0.68 -9.27
C ILE A 217 1.74 -0.28 -9.83
N MET A 218 0.86 0.26 -8.98
CA MET A 218 -0.51 0.55 -9.39
C MET A 218 -0.91 1.99 -9.10
N HIS A 219 -1.83 2.47 -9.92
CA HIS A 219 -2.44 3.78 -9.75
C HIS A 219 -3.33 3.77 -8.50
N LEU A 220 -3.29 4.85 -7.73
CA LEU A 220 -4.04 4.97 -6.48
C LEU A 220 -5.57 4.79 -6.64
N ASN A 221 -6.10 4.99 -7.84
CA ASN A 221 -7.52 4.78 -8.17
C ASN A 221 -7.80 3.42 -8.81
N THR A 222 -6.82 2.53 -8.98
CA THR A 222 -7.07 1.17 -9.49
C THR A 222 -7.84 0.38 -8.43
N PRO A 223 -9.06 -0.09 -8.71
CA PRO A 223 -9.77 -0.95 -7.78
C PRO A 223 -8.99 -2.25 -7.56
N HIS A 224 -8.79 -2.61 -6.31
CA HIS A 224 -8.03 -3.81 -5.95
C HIS A 224 -8.49 -4.41 -4.64
N THR A 225 -8.05 -5.63 -4.38
CA THR A 225 -8.30 -6.31 -3.11
C THR A 225 -7.27 -7.41 -2.86
N GLY A 226 -7.25 -7.93 -1.63
CA GLY A 226 -6.61 -9.18 -1.28
C GLY A 226 -7.51 -10.37 -1.58
N VAL A 227 -6.91 -11.50 -1.88
CA VAL A 227 -7.59 -12.79 -1.93
C VAL A 227 -7.25 -13.56 -0.66
N ALA A 228 -8.25 -14.20 -0.05
CA ALA A 228 -8.09 -15.00 1.16
C ALA A 228 -7.02 -16.09 0.97
N ASN A 229 -6.22 -16.27 2.00
CA ASN A 229 -5.15 -17.27 2.05
C ASN A 229 -5.73 -18.64 2.47
N TYR A 230 -5.81 -19.57 1.53
CA TYR A 230 -6.29 -20.94 1.78
C TYR A 230 -5.17 -21.98 1.88
N SER A 231 -3.91 -21.51 1.93
CA SER A 231 -2.75 -22.36 2.15
C SER A 231 -2.54 -22.71 3.64
N ASP A 232 -1.44 -23.37 3.95
CA ASP A 232 -0.99 -23.72 5.31
C ASP A 232 0.08 -22.75 5.86
N ARG A 233 0.38 -21.66 5.12
CA ARG A 233 1.46 -20.71 5.45
C ARG A 233 0.99 -19.26 5.42
N PHE A 234 1.72 -18.38 6.10
CA PHE A 234 1.46 -16.94 6.03
C PHE A 234 1.80 -16.38 4.65
N ARG A 235 0.93 -15.51 4.12
CA ARG A 235 1.24 -14.64 3.00
C ARG A 235 2.01 -13.43 3.50
N LEU A 236 3.18 -13.17 2.93
CA LEU A 236 4.03 -12.04 3.30
C LEU A 236 4.17 -11.09 2.13
N SER A 237 3.80 -9.83 2.33
CA SER A 237 3.96 -8.75 1.35
C SER A 237 4.14 -7.40 2.04
N MET A 238 4.67 -6.42 1.32
CA MET A 238 4.78 -5.04 1.77
C MET A 238 4.24 -4.11 0.68
N ASP A 239 3.46 -3.11 1.09
CA ASP A 239 3.06 -2.01 0.21
C ASP A 239 3.80 -0.76 0.64
N ILE A 240 4.44 -0.08 -0.30
CA ILE A 240 5.11 1.20 -0.07
C ILE A 240 4.70 2.21 -1.14
N ARG A 241 4.83 3.49 -0.85
CA ARG A 241 4.41 4.58 -1.74
C ARG A 241 5.63 5.37 -2.20
N VAL A 242 5.68 5.65 -3.49
CA VAL A 242 6.77 6.39 -4.13
C VAL A 242 6.23 7.42 -5.12
N MET A 243 6.97 8.50 -5.29
CA MET A 243 6.77 9.46 -6.36
C MET A 243 8.11 10.02 -6.82
N ALA A 244 8.13 10.72 -7.96
CA ALA A 244 9.31 11.41 -8.43
C ALA A 244 9.61 12.63 -7.55
N THR A 245 10.89 12.85 -7.22
CA THR A 245 11.32 13.98 -6.37
C THR A 245 11.03 15.34 -7.02
N SER A 246 11.10 15.44 -8.35
CA SER A 246 10.72 16.65 -9.09
C SER A 246 9.22 16.99 -9.02
N GLY A 247 8.39 16.07 -8.54
CA GLY A 247 6.98 16.32 -8.32
C GLY A 247 6.71 17.20 -7.09
N ASN A 248 5.44 17.53 -6.84
CA ASN A 248 5.04 18.22 -5.62
C ASN A 248 5.06 17.27 -4.42
N THR A 249 6.25 16.95 -3.93
CA THR A 249 6.45 16.01 -2.83
C THR A 249 6.00 16.61 -1.50
N PRO A 250 5.31 15.85 -0.64
CA PRO A 250 4.96 16.30 0.70
C PRO A 250 6.23 16.52 1.55
N ILE A 251 6.10 17.30 2.62
CA ILE A 251 7.10 17.33 3.68
C ILE A 251 6.82 16.16 4.61
N VAL A 252 7.83 15.34 4.85
CA VAL A 252 7.82 14.29 5.87
C VAL A 252 8.72 14.75 7.00
N GLY A 253 8.18 14.92 8.19
CA GLY A 253 8.95 15.45 9.31
C GLY A 253 8.10 15.73 10.53
N ASN A 254 8.58 16.57 11.42
CA ASN A 254 7.93 16.83 12.69
C ASN A 254 7.25 18.20 12.74
N ILE A 255 6.10 18.25 13.39
CA ILE A 255 5.44 19.52 13.71
C ILE A 255 6.31 20.28 14.69
N THR A 256 6.57 21.55 14.41
CA THR A 256 7.28 22.47 15.32
C THR A 256 6.33 23.38 16.08
N SER A 257 5.22 23.75 15.45
CA SER A 257 4.10 24.44 16.11
C SER A 257 2.80 24.21 15.35
N ILE A 258 1.67 24.29 16.05
CA ILE A 258 0.35 24.15 15.47
C ILE A 258 -0.67 25.01 16.19
N THR A 259 -1.57 25.62 15.41
CA THR A 259 -2.72 26.41 15.86
C THR A 259 -3.95 26.00 15.07
N GLN A 260 -5.08 26.65 15.27
CA GLN A 260 -6.29 26.42 14.46
C GLN A 260 -6.15 26.85 13.00
N ARG A 261 -5.18 27.70 12.67
CA ARG A 261 -5.04 28.30 11.33
C ARG A 261 -3.74 27.96 10.63
N GLU A 262 -2.74 27.52 11.38
CA GLU A 262 -1.40 27.32 10.84
C GLU A 262 -0.72 26.09 11.48
N VAL A 263 0.08 25.42 10.70
CA VAL A 263 1.00 24.38 11.14
C VAL A 263 2.39 24.67 10.59
N ALA A 264 3.39 24.63 11.48
CA ALA A 264 4.79 24.70 11.09
C ALA A 264 5.42 23.34 11.21
N VAL A 265 6.23 22.96 10.22
CA VAL A 265 6.89 21.65 10.15
C VAL A 265 8.36 21.80 9.80
N GLN A 266 9.17 20.86 10.31
CA GLN A 266 10.57 20.63 9.94
C GLN A 266 10.68 19.26 9.31
N GLY A 267 11.02 19.20 8.03
CA GLY A 267 11.21 17.97 7.27
C GLY A 267 12.53 17.26 7.55
N GLU A 268 12.56 15.94 7.39
CA GLU A 268 13.77 15.11 7.43
C GLU A 268 14.77 15.49 6.32
N ASP A 269 14.30 16.03 5.22
CA ASP A 269 15.07 16.48 4.05
C ASP A 269 15.59 17.93 4.17
N GLY A 270 15.41 18.56 5.32
CA GLY A 270 15.82 19.93 5.60
C GLY A 270 14.81 21.00 5.17
N ARG A 271 13.76 20.65 4.42
CA ARG A 271 12.66 21.60 4.12
C ARG A 271 11.92 21.97 5.40
N SER A 272 11.54 23.24 5.53
CA SER A 272 10.71 23.70 6.64
C SER A 272 9.79 24.82 6.17
N GLY A 273 8.70 25.03 6.91
CA GLY A 273 7.77 26.12 6.59
C GLY A 273 6.58 26.15 7.53
N THR A 274 5.84 27.25 7.43
CA THR A 274 4.53 27.44 8.08
C THR A 274 3.47 27.48 6.99
N PHE A 275 2.42 26.70 7.16
CA PHE A 275 1.36 26.48 6.19
C PHE A 275 -0.01 26.77 6.81
N THR A 276 -0.90 27.34 6.02
CA THR A 276 -2.26 27.66 6.45
C THR A 276 -3.15 26.41 6.45
N LEU A 277 -3.89 26.23 7.54
CA LEU A 277 -4.97 25.26 7.68
C LEU A 277 -6.30 25.94 7.37
N ASP A 278 -7.10 25.35 6.50
CA ASP A 278 -8.43 25.84 6.14
C ASP A 278 -9.41 24.68 5.85
N GLU A 279 -10.64 24.99 5.47
CA GLU A 279 -11.69 23.99 5.21
C GLU A 279 -11.35 23.02 4.08
N SER A 280 -10.39 23.33 3.22
CA SER A 280 -9.90 22.45 2.17
C SER A 280 -8.87 21.42 2.68
N THR A 281 -8.37 21.60 3.90
CA THR A 281 -7.39 20.71 4.52
C THR A 281 -8.01 19.32 4.78
N TYR A 282 -7.50 18.30 4.12
CA TYR A 282 -7.80 16.92 4.48
C TYR A 282 -6.86 16.48 5.59
N SER A 283 -7.41 16.14 6.75
CA SER A 283 -6.61 15.59 7.85
C SER A 283 -7.12 14.23 8.28
N ARG A 284 -6.21 13.37 8.69
CA ARG A 284 -6.47 12.00 9.15
C ARG A 284 -5.66 11.73 10.41
N GLY A 285 -6.30 11.16 11.42
CA GLY A 285 -5.66 10.78 12.67
C GLY A 285 -4.95 9.43 12.63
N LEU A 286 -4.29 9.06 13.72
CA LEU A 286 -3.66 7.76 13.90
C LEU A 286 -4.65 6.59 13.84
N ASP A 287 -5.89 6.82 14.27
CA ASP A 287 -6.99 5.86 14.20
C ASP A 287 -7.51 5.65 12.77
N GLY A 288 -6.97 6.39 11.81
CA GLY A 288 -7.40 6.35 10.41
C GLY A 288 -8.67 7.14 10.11
N GLY A 289 -9.30 7.75 11.11
CA GLY A 289 -10.47 8.61 10.96
C GLY A 289 -10.13 10.00 10.39
N LYS A 290 -11.10 10.61 9.70
CA LYS A 290 -10.97 12.01 9.28
C LYS A 290 -10.98 12.91 10.53
N VAL A 291 -10.06 13.86 10.59
CA VAL A 291 -9.99 14.87 11.65
C VAL A 291 -10.58 16.18 11.15
N PRO A 292 -11.65 16.70 11.77
CA PRO A 292 -12.20 18.02 11.45
C PRO A 292 -11.18 19.14 11.68
N LEU A 293 -11.31 20.25 10.95
CA LEU A 293 -10.36 21.36 11.01
C LEU A 293 -10.18 21.91 12.43
N ASP A 294 -11.28 22.07 13.17
CA ASP A 294 -11.29 22.57 14.54
C ASP A 294 -10.68 21.60 15.56
N GLU A 295 -10.62 20.32 15.23
CA GLU A 295 -9.99 19.29 16.05
C GLU A 295 -8.49 19.09 15.77
N ILE A 296 -7.97 19.59 14.63
CA ILE A 296 -6.56 19.37 14.23
C ILE A 296 -5.58 19.74 15.37
N PRO A 297 -5.67 20.91 16.04
CA PRO A 297 -4.72 21.26 17.10
C PRO A 297 -4.86 20.44 18.40
N MET A 298 -5.97 19.70 18.53
CA MET A 298 -6.18 18.78 19.65
C MET A 298 -5.66 17.37 19.37
N ARG A 299 -5.49 17.04 18.10
CA ARG A 299 -5.07 15.71 17.64
C ARG A 299 -3.62 15.64 17.23
N PHE A 300 -3.01 16.78 16.88
CA PHE A 300 -1.62 16.91 16.46
C PHE A 300 -0.88 17.89 17.37
N HIS A 301 0.35 17.55 17.72
CA HIS A 301 1.15 18.30 18.67
C HIS A 301 2.57 18.56 18.14
N PRO A 302 3.28 19.57 18.65
CA PRO A 302 4.70 19.71 18.39
C PRO A 302 5.46 18.43 18.74
N GLY A 303 6.31 17.97 17.83
CA GLY A 303 7.04 16.71 17.93
C GLY A 303 6.40 15.53 17.17
N ASP A 304 5.12 15.61 16.83
CA ASP A 304 4.47 14.55 16.04
C ASP A 304 5.06 14.45 14.63
N GLU A 305 5.37 13.24 14.20
CA GLU A 305 5.79 12.97 12.82
C GLU A 305 4.58 13.00 11.90
N VAL A 306 4.69 13.76 10.82
CA VAL A 306 3.58 13.95 9.86
C VAL A 306 4.05 13.91 8.41
N ILE A 307 3.10 13.60 7.54
CA ILE A 307 3.16 13.85 6.10
C ILE A 307 2.29 15.07 5.82
N LEU A 308 2.91 16.16 5.37
CA LEU A 308 2.23 17.39 5.02
C LEU A 308 2.38 17.67 3.53
N ALA A 309 1.27 17.58 2.81
CA ALA A 309 1.19 18.07 1.43
C ALA A 309 0.58 19.47 1.43
N SER A 310 1.10 20.34 0.56
CA SER A 310 0.63 21.71 0.46
C SER A 310 0.58 22.20 -0.98
N ARG A 311 -0.26 23.19 -1.22
CA ARG A 311 -0.32 23.93 -2.48
C ARG A 311 -0.46 25.41 -2.18
N GLU A 312 0.41 26.22 -2.76
CA GLU A 312 0.39 27.69 -2.59
C GLU A 312 0.37 28.14 -1.12
N GLY A 313 1.15 27.43 -0.24
CA GLY A 313 1.22 27.73 1.18
C GLY A 313 0.05 27.23 2.02
N ARG A 314 -0.93 26.55 1.44
CA ARG A 314 -2.08 25.95 2.14
C ARG A 314 -1.91 24.45 2.27
N VAL A 315 -2.25 23.90 3.41
CA VAL A 315 -2.22 22.45 3.64
C VAL A 315 -3.33 21.78 2.85
N THR A 316 -2.97 20.84 1.98
CA THR A 316 -3.96 19.98 1.32
C THR A 316 -4.14 18.66 2.07
N VAL A 317 -3.07 18.14 2.66
CA VAL A 317 -3.11 16.91 3.46
C VAL A 317 -2.24 17.09 4.70
N LEU A 318 -2.76 16.69 5.86
CA LEU A 318 -2.01 16.53 7.12
C LEU A 318 -2.38 15.18 7.73
N ARG A 319 -1.41 14.30 7.89
CA ARG A 319 -1.63 12.97 8.47
C ARG A 319 -0.35 12.41 9.09
N PRO A 320 -0.45 11.47 10.05
CA PRO A 320 0.71 10.71 10.50
C PRO A 320 1.23 9.79 9.37
N PRO A 321 2.52 9.38 9.41
CA PRO A 321 3.04 8.30 8.58
C PRO A 321 2.35 6.98 8.99
N HIS A 322 1.82 6.21 8.05
CA HIS A 322 1.19 4.85 8.06
C HIS A 322 -0.24 4.76 7.60
#